data_39d5d579298b22947cec9b020d821a9e
#
_entry.id   39d5d579298b22947cec9b020d821a9e
#
_cell.length_a   1.000
_cell.length_b   1.000
_cell.length_c   1.000
_cell.angle_alpha   90.00
_cell.angle_beta   90.00
_cell.angle_gamma   90.00
#
_symmetry.space_group_name_H-M   'P 1'
#
loop_
_entity.id
_entity.type
_entity.pdbx_description
1 polymer ?
#
loop_
_entity_poly.entity_id
_entity_poly.type
_entity_poly.pdbx_seq_one_letter_code
_entity_poly.pdbx_strand_id
1 'polypeptide(L)'
;LSSIQIRGQDVNVDFEYELRQFSWGSERWSSDKLIAASPFRYEHTPSFFVNLEGDYAGTWKDSGAFDNEWESGNFTRLLSYLRNETYEETEDYLLEMYGVEYSYDNLTLKPPKLQIDTGRKALDFGRLQEYAFRHPYLEDRGISEEAQRQMKIGYDRNRQAVVIPWFDTNGRLVNIKYRKTRGKAFWYEKDGKPIGDLIYGLHLAYRRNIKRAVYCEAEIDAMSFMTAGVFGLANGGSSFNQRKADQLLKSPIEELVIVADNDPAGEKLRKELEKYLNGKIRLTNGCVSGYKDANEALVKEGKDSLISIVDNAEPVRLKLIYVNSRSDGRREDTKPSR
;
A
#
# COMPACT_ATOMS: atom_id res chain seq x y z
N LEU A 1 7.50 22.70 -7.52
CA LEU A 1 6.12 22.39 -7.08
C LEU A 1 5.19 22.94 -8.15
N SER A 2 4.38 22.08 -8.73
CA SER A 2 3.40 22.47 -9.73
C SER A 2 2.03 22.62 -9.06
N SER A 3 1.25 23.63 -9.47
CA SER A 3 -0.06 23.88 -8.87
C SER A 3 -1.16 23.14 -9.62
N ILE A 4 -2.14 22.64 -8.88
CA ILE A 4 -3.42 22.14 -9.40
C ILE A 4 -4.56 22.89 -8.73
N GLN A 5 -5.68 22.97 -9.45
CA GLN A 5 -6.89 23.60 -8.93
C GLN A 5 -7.72 22.59 -8.14
N ILE A 6 -7.98 22.89 -6.87
CA ILE A 6 -8.85 22.09 -5.99
C ILE A 6 -9.92 23.03 -5.43
N ARG A 7 -11.18 22.82 -5.77
CA ARG A 7 -12.33 23.64 -5.34
C ARG A 7 -12.11 25.15 -5.57
N GLY A 8 -11.44 25.50 -6.70
CA GLY A 8 -11.16 26.88 -7.06
C GLY A 8 -9.95 27.52 -6.36
N GLN A 9 -9.18 26.76 -5.62
CA GLN A 9 -7.92 27.18 -5.00
C GLN A 9 -6.72 26.58 -5.73
N ASP A 10 -5.67 27.35 -5.94
CA ASP A 10 -4.39 26.86 -6.44
C ASP A 10 -3.61 26.20 -5.31
N VAL A 11 -3.36 24.92 -5.45
CA VAL A 11 -2.66 24.10 -4.46
C VAL A 11 -1.35 23.57 -5.05
N ASN A 12 -0.23 23.88 -4.40
CA ASN A 12 1.10 23.43 -4.82
C ASN A 12 1.38 22.03 -4.27
N VAL A 13 1.19 21.00 -5.10
CA VAL A 13 1.34 19.61 -4.72
C VAL A 13 2.73 19.08 -5.11
N ASP A 14 3.34 18.30 -4.23
CA ASP A 14 4.54 17.51 -4.53
C ASP A 14 4.11 16.15 -5.09
N PHE A 15 3.89 16.08 -6.42
CA PHE A 15 3.40 14.87 -7.09
C PHE A 15 4.36 13.69 -6.93
N GLU A 16 5.66 13.94 -7.00
CA GLU A 16 6.65 12.88 -6.84
C GLU A 16 6.59 12.30 -5.44
N TYR A 17 6.51 13.16 -4.41
CA TYR A 17 6.38 12.71 -3.03
C TYR A 17 5.13 11.83 -2.84
N GLU A 18 3.98 12.27 -3.33
CA GLU A 18 2.72 11.52 -3.19
C GLU A 18 2.78 10.18 -3.91
N LEU A 19 3.25 10.16 -5.16
CA LEU A 19 3.31 8.93 -5.96
C LEU A 19 4.34 7.93 -5.44
N ARG A 20 5.42 8.38 -4.80
CA ARG A 20 6.42 7.51 -4.19
C ARG A 20 5.94 6.78 -2.93
N GLN A 21 4.77 7.13 -2.39
CA GLN A 21 4.15 6.38 -1.29
C GLN A 21 3.58 5.03 -1.76
N PHE A 22 3.41 4.85 -3.08
CA PHE A 22 2.81 3.66 -3.68
C PHE A 22 3.85 2.82 -4.42
N SER A 23 3.54 1.54 -4.64
CA SER A 23 4.38 0.62 -5.41
C SER A 23 3.95 0.63 -6.87
N TRP A 24 4.91 0.77 -7.77
CA TRP A 24 4.68 0.80 -9.21
C TRP A 24 5.36 -0.39 -9.89
N GLY A 25 4.65 -1.03 -10.81
CA GLY A 25 5.24 -2.09 -11.63
C GLY A 25 6.12 -1.50 -12.73
N SER A 26 7.34 -2.03 -12.91
CA SER A 26 8.27 -1.63 -13.98
C SER A 26 8.51 -0.12 -14.07
N GLU A 27 8.61 0.54 -12.94
CA GLU A 27 8.71 2.00 -12.82
C GLU A 27 10.01 2.59 -13.39
N ARG A 28 9.86 3.75 -14.02
CA ARG A 28 10.98 4.62 -14.45
C ARG A 28 10.63 6.04 -14.06
N TRP A 29 11.50 6.65 -13.27
CA TRP A 29 11.37 8.03 -12.82
C TRP A 29 12.35 8.93 -13.58
N SER A 30 11.85 10.06 -14.08
CA SER A 30 12.63 11.20 -14.56
C SER A 30 12.23 12.43 -13.77
N SER A 31 12.90 13.57 -13.98
CA SER A 31 12.56 14.83 -13.31
C SER A 31 11.14 15.30 -13.64
N ASP A 32 10.66 15.00 -14.85
CA ASP A 32 9.40 15.49 -15.41
C ASP A 32 8.30 14.44 -15.45
N LYS A 33 8.62 13.13 -15.26
CA LYS A 33 7.67 12.05 -15.53
C LYS A 33 7.92 10.79 -14.73
N LEU A 34 6.82 10.16 -14.30
CA LEU A 34 6.78 8.75 -13.92
C LEU A 34 6.23 7.95 -15.12
N ILE A 35 6.91 6.87 -15.51
CA ILE A 35 6.42 5.84 -16.44
C ILE A 35 6.37 4.53 -15.69
N ALA A 36 5.23 3.83 -15.74
CA ALA A 36 5.03 2.58 -15.01
C ALA A 36 4.02 1.65 -15.69
N ALA A 37 3.88 0.44 -15.19
CA ALA A 37 2.72 -0.38 -15.47
C ALA A 37 1.47 0.28 -14.88
N SER A 38 0.32 0.11 -15.56
CA SER A 38 -0.95 0.70 -15.13
C SER A 38 -1.33 0.29 -13.70
N PRO A 39 -1.73 1.23 -12.84
CA PRO A 39 -2.28 0.89 -11.53
C PRO A 39 -3.70 0.29 -11.63
N PHE A 40 -4.39 0.53 -12.74
CA PHE A 40 -5.80 0.16 -12.93
C PHE A 40 -6.00 -1.26 -13.45
N ARG A 41 -4.97 -1.86 -14.07
CA ARG A 41 -5.03 -3.19 -14.68
C ARG A 41 -3.69 -3.91 -14.58
N TYR A 42 -3.74 -5.21 -14.81
CA TYR A 42 -2.53 -6.03 -14.87
C TYR A 42 -1.89 -5.95 -16.27
N GLU A 43 -0.64 -5.51 -16.30
CA GLU A 43 0.18 -5.51 -17.51
C GLU A 43 1.67 -5.75 -17.23
N HIS A 44 2.41 -6.15 -18.24
CA HIS A 44 3.86 -6.36 -18.15
C HIS A 44 4.67 -5.20 -18.74
N THR A 45 4.11 -4.53 -19.75
CA THR A 45 4.78 -3.45 -20.48
C THR A 45 4.27 -2.12 -19.95
N PRO A 46 5.14 -1.22 -19.48
CA PRO A 46 4.71 0.09 -19.00
C PRO A 46 4.00 0.88 -20.10
N SER A 47 2.74 1.23 -19.87
CA SER A 47 1.92 2.04 -20.76
C SER A 47 1.28 3.25 -20.07
N PHE A 48 1.46 3.35 -18.77
CA PHE A 48 0.95 4.42 -17.92
C PHE A 48 2.05 5.46 -17.66
N PHE A 49 1.67 6.74 -17.67
CA PHE A 49 2.58 7.79 -17.24
C PHE A 49 1.86 8.92 -16.50
N VAL A 50 2.60 9.61 -15.63
CA VAL A 50 2.18 10.83 -14.92
C VAL A 50 3.20 11.93 -15.19
N ASN A 51 2.74 13.11 -15.58
CA ASN A 51 3.58 14.29 -15.72
C ASN A 51 3.81 14.92 -14.33
N LEU A 52 5.06 15.10 -13.94
CA LEU A 52 5.45 15.63 -12.63
C LEU A 52 5.75 17.12 -12.68
N GLU A 53 6.18 17.63 -13.84
CA GLU A 53 6.55 19.03 -14.07
C GLU A 53 5.99 19.55 -15.41
N GLY A 54 6.05 20.87 -15.60
CA GLY A 54 5.63 21.57 -16.82
C GLY A 54 4.13 21.89 -16.84
N ASP A 55 3.64 22.33 -18.01
CA ASP A 55 2.26 22.81 -18.20
C ASP A 55 1.19 21.75 -17.97
N TYR A 56 1.56 20.48 -18.09
CA TYR A 56 0.67 19.34 -17.88
C TYR A 56 0.94 18.60 -16.56
N ALA A 57 1.67 19.22 -15.65
CA ALA A 57 1.97 18.62 -14.36
C ALA A 57 0.70 18.18 -13.62
N GLY A 58 0.74 16.99 -13.00
CA GLY A 58 -0.42 16.39 -12.33
C GLY A 58 -1.43 15.72 -13.27
N THR A 59 -1.17 15.66 -14.60
CA THR A 59 -1.98 14.86 -15.51
C THR A 59 -1.36 13.49 -15.73
N TRP A 60 -2.21 12.51 -16.03
CA TRP A 60 -1.76 11.16 -16.33
C TRP A 60 -2.51 10.58 -17.53
N LYS A 61 -1.90 9.59 -18.17
CA LYS A 61 -2.51 8.83 -19.25
C LYS A 61 -2.08 7.36 -19.19
N ASP A 62 -3.04 6.47 -19.46
CA ASP A 62 -2.84 5.05 -19.70
C ASP A 62 -3.09 4.74 -21.17
N SER A 63 -2.03 4.57 -21.95
CA SER A 63 -2.12 4.31 -23.39
C SER A 63 -2.66 2.91 -23.72
N GLY A 64 -2.79 2.03 -22.76
CA GLY A 64 -3.33 0.68 -22.90
C GLY A 64 -4.71 0.52 -22.25
N ALA A 65 -5.38 1.59 -21.87
CA ALA A 65 -6.72 1.54 -21.28
C ALA A 65 -7.72 0.90 -22.25
N PHE A 66 -8.65 0.10 -21.71
CA PHE A 66 -9.71 -0.54 -22.47
C PHE A 66 -10.99 0.30 -22.52
N ASP A 67 -11.10 1.29 -21.66
CA ASP A 67 -12.25 2.19 -21.56
C ASP A 67 -11.79 3.65 -21.47
N ASN A 68 -12.70 4.56 -21.77
CA ASN A 68 -12.42 6.00 -21.71
C ASN A 68 -12.34 6.52 -20.27
N GLU A 69 -12.84 5.76 -19.31
CA GLU A 69 -12.90 6.20 -17.92
C GLU A 69 -11.50 6.27 -17.31
N TRP A 70 -10.65 5.26 -17.61
CA TRP A 70 -9.30 5.15 -17.07
C TRP A 70 -8.20 5.37 -18.12
N GLU A 71 -8.53 6.06 -19.22
CA GLU A 71 -7.55 6.42 -20.26
C GLU A 71 -6.66 7.59 -19.81
N SER A 72 -7.23 8.60 -19.16
CA SER A 72 -6.50 9.77 -18.68
C SER A 72 -7.24 10.53 -17.58
N GLY A 73 -6.55 11.38 -16.85
CA GLY A 73 -7.16 12.19 -15.82
C GLY A 73 -6.21 13.15 -15.12
N ASN A 74 -6.74 13.81 -14.08
CA ASN A 74 -5.98 14.70 -13.22
C ASN A 74 -5.38 13.93 -12.02
N PHE A 75 -4.51 14.61 -11.30
CA PHE A 75 -3.80 14.03 -10.15
C PHE A 75 -4.74 13.58 -9.03
N THR A 76 -5.75 14.38 -8.71
CA THR A 76 -6.72 14.05 -7.65
C THR A 76 -7.42 12.72 -7.94
N ARG A 77 -7.82 12.47 -9.20
CA ARG A 77 -8.46 11.22 -9.61
C ARG A 77 -7.51 10.02 -9.50
N LEU A 78 -6.25 10.18 -9.91
CA LEU A 78 -5.25 9.14 -9.74
C LEU A 78 -5.02 8.84 -8.27
N LEU A 79 -4.83 9.88 -7.48
CA LEU A 79 -4.54 9.75 -6.06
C LEU A 79 -5.72 9.15 -5.30
N SER A 80 -6.96 9.48 -5.65
CA SER A 80 -8.16 8.90 -5.05
C SER A 80 -8.21 7.37 -5.26
N TYR A 81 -7.88 6.92 -6.45
CA TYR A 81 -7.78 5.49 -6.74
C TYR A 81 -6.67 4.82 -5.92
N LEU A 82 -5.46 5.41 -5.91
CA LEU A 82 -4.30 4.85 -5.21
C LEU A 82 -4.52 4.79 -3.69
N ARG A 83 -5.28 5.73 -3.14
CA ARG A 83 -5.60 5.83 -1.70
C ARG A 83 -6.86 5.04 -1.32
N ASN A 84 -7.59 4.52 -2.32
CA ASN A 84 -8.92 3.90 -2.14
C ASN A 84 -9.89 4.84 -1.39
N GLU A 85 -9.99 6.06 -1.85
CA GLU A 85 -10.82 7.15 -1.32
C GLU A 85 -11.73 7.71 -2.42
N THR A 86 -12.77 8.45 -2.02
CA THR A 86 -13.54 9.22 -2.98
C THR A 86 -12.74 10.42 -3.49
N TYR A 87 -13.17 10.98 -4.62
CA TYR A 87 -12.54 12.18 -5.18
C TYR A 87 -12.57 13.35 -4.16
N GLU A 88 -13.71 13.55 -3.49
CA GLU A 88 -13.90 14.61 -2.50
C GLU A 88 -13.01 14.43 -1.26
N GLU A 89 -12.86 13.20 -0.77
CA GLU A 89 -11.97 12.88 0.36
C GLU A 89 -10.50 13.16 0.00
N THR A 90 -10.13 12.89 -1.25
CA THR A 90 -8.78 13.20 -1.73
C THR A 90 -8.56 14.70 -1.91
N GLU A 91 -9.57 15.46 -2.34
CA GLU A 91 -9.50 16.92 -2.35
C GLU A 91 -9.29 17.48 -0.92
N ASP A 92 -10.06 16.99 0.06
CA ASP A 92 -9.90 17.39 1.46
C ASP A 92 -8.49 17.10 1.97
N TYR A 93 -7.95 15.92 1.63
CA TYR A 93 -6.58 15.55 1.95
C TYR A 93 -5.56 16.51 1.34
N LEU A 94 -5.66 16.79 0.04
CA LEU A 94 -4.72 17.69 -0.66
C LEU A 94 -4.80 19.12 -0.13
N LEU A 95 -5.99 19.61 0.20
CA LEU A 95 -6.18 20.91 0.84
C LEU A 95 -5.58 20.96 2.24
N GLU A 96 -5.71 19.90 3.04
CA GLU A 96 -5.11 19.83 4.37
C GLU A 96 -3.57 19.78 4.32
N MET A 97 -3.02 19.03 3.35
CA MET A 97 -1.57 18.83 3.22
C MET A 97 -0.84 19.96 2.55
N TYR A 98 -1.47 20.59 1.56
CA TYR A 98 -0.84 21.54 0.64
C TYR A 98 -1.60 22.86 0.54
N GLY A 99 -2.81 22.97 1.09
CA GLY A 99 -3.58 24.19 1.15
C GLY A 99 -2.83 25.26 1.94
N VAL A 100 -2.91 26.49 1.49
CA VAL A 100 -2.28 27.62 2.18
C VAL A 100 -3.15 28.00 3.38
N GLU A 101 -2.68 27.77 4.60
CA GLU A 101 -3.16 28.54 5.75
C GLU A 101 -2.75 30.01 5.50
N TYR A 102 -3.72 30.89 5.29
CA TYR A 102 -3.49 32.32 5.27
C TYR A 102 -3.11 32.81 6.68
N SER A 103 -1.86 32.58 7.04
CA SER A 103 -1.21 33.26 8.15
C SER A 103 -0.25 34.30 7.56
N TYR A 104 -0.52 35.57 7.79
CA TYR A 104 0.26 36.71 7.28
C TYR A 104 1.72 36.76 7.76
N ASP A 105 2.17 35.81 8.58
CA ASP A 105 3.47 35.89 9.28
C ASP A 105 4.57 34.93 8.77
N ASN A 106 4.35 34.12 7.72
CA ASN A 106 5.38 33.17 7.28
C ASN A 106 5.59 33.12 5.76
N LEU A 107 6.10 34.21 5.20
CA LEU A 107 6.80 34.20 3.90
C LEU A 107 8.20 33.59 4.07
N THR A 108 8.31 32.33 4.30
CA THR A 108 9.59 31.59 4.18
C THR A 108 9.71 31.02 2.78
N LEU A 109 10.50 31.67 1.94
CA LEU A 109 11.00 31.10 0.68
C LEU A 109 11.80 29.84 1.02
N LYS A 110 11.24 28.66 0.76
CA LYS A 110 11.98 27.39 0.85
C LYS A 110 12.77 27.23 -0.44
N PRO A 111 14.12 27.24 -0.40
CA PRO A 111 14.91 26.94 -1.59
C PRO A 111 14.64 25.49 -2.04
N PRO A 112 14.65 25.19 -3.37
CA PRO A 112 14.48 23.84 -3.86
C PRO A 112 15.56 22.94 -3.26
N LYS A 113 15.16 21.92 -2.50
CA LYS A 113 16.10 20.90 -2.02
C LYS A 113 16.44 19.98 -3.20
N LEU A 114 17.69 20.05 -3.66
CA LEU A 114 18.22 18.96 -4.49
C LEU A 114 18.09 17.65 -3.70
N GLN A 115 17.16 16.80 -4.12
CA GLN A 115 17.04 15.46 -3.57
C GLN A 115 18.10 14.57 -4.22
N ILE A 116 19.28 14.54 -3.63
CA ILE A 116 20.19 13.41 -3.82
C ILE A 116 19.53 12.26 -3.04
N ASP A 117 19.28 11.14 -3.71
CA ASP A 117 18.71 9.92 -3.10
C ASP A 117 19.76 9.31 -2.13
N THR A 118 19.99 9.99 -1.04
CA THR A 118 20.68 9.44 0.11
C THR A 118 19.63 8.67 0.88
N GLY A 119 19.53 7.36 0.69
CA GLY A 119 18.55 6.47 1.28
C GLY A 119 18.01 6.99 2.62
N ARG A 120 16.73 7.38 2.65
CA ARG A 120 16.10 8.05 3.81
C ARG A 120 16.41 7.27 5.08
N LYS A 121 16.97 7.96 6.08
CA LYS A 121 17.35 7.36 7.36
C LYS A 121 16.09 6.94 8.13
N ALA A 122 16.25 5.99 9.04
CA ALA A 122 15.20 5.68 10.00
C ALA A 122 14.85 6.95 10.81
N LEU A 123 13.57 7.10 11.12
CA LEU A 123 13.08 8.17 11.99
C LEU A 123 13.54 7.92 13.43
N ASP A 124 13.67 9.00 14.20
CA ASP A 124 13.92 8.86 15.63
C ASP A 124 12.70 8.22 16.32
N PHE A 125 12.95 7.11 17.00
CA PHE A 125 11.92 6.40 17.76
C PHE A 125 11.33 7.27 18.89
N GLY A 126 12.09 8.24 19.41
CA GLY A 126 11.66 9.20 20.43
C GLY A 126 10.43 10.01 20.00
N ARG A 127 10.23 10.23 18.71
CA ARG A 127 9.01 10.90 18.18
C ARG A 127 7.70 10.26 18.62
N LEU A 128 7.68 8.95 18.85
CA LEU A 128 6.46 8.26 19.28
C LEU A 128 6.06 8.61 20.71
N GLN A 129 6.96 9.16 21.54
CA GLN A 129 6.66 9.58 22.90
C GLN A 129 5.69 10.76 22.90
N GLU A 130 5.76 11.65 21.92
CA GLU A 130 4.85 12.79 21.78
C GLU A 130 3.41 12.34 21.50
N TYR A 131 3.24 11.14 20.94
CA TYR A 131 1.96 10.55 20.59
C TYR A 131 1.51 9.43 21.53
N ALA A 132 2.15 9.26 22.69
CA ALA A 132 1.85 8.21 23.67
C ALA A 132 0.50 8.46 24.39
N PHE A 133 -0.53 8.80 23.62
CA PHE A 133 -1.89 9.00 24.09
C PHE A 133 -2.80 7.95 23.45
N ARG A 134 -3.91 7.66 24.11
CA ARG A 134 -4.97 6.82 23.58
C ARG A 134 -6.14 7.65 23.10
N HIS A 135 -6.82 7.13 22.09
CA HIS A 135 -8.08 7.68 21.62
C HIS A 135 -9.06 6.53 21.36
N PRO A 136 -10.36 6.67 21.69
CA PRO A 136 -11.37 5.59 21.55
C PRO A 136 -11.56 5.07 20.13
N TYR A 137 -11.15 5.80 19.13
CA TYR A 137 -11.39 5.49 17.70
C TYR A 137 -11.10 4.03 17.28
N LEU A 138 -9.99 3.45 17.72
CA LEU A 138 -9.67 2.05 17.41
C LEU A 138 -10.40 1.08 18.35
N GLU A 139 -10.67 1.48 19.58
CA GLU A 139 -11.48 0.71 20.52
C GLU A 139 -12.92 0.59 20.03
N ASP A 140 -13.53 1.69 19.54
CA ASP A 140 -14.86 1.71 18.91
C ASP A 140 -14.92 0.83 17.66
N ARG A 141 -13.77 0.54 17.04
CA ARG A 141 -13.61 -0.41 15.94
C ARG A 141 -13.29 -1.84 16.41
N GLY A 142 -13.42 -2.11 17.69
CA GLY A 142 -13.16 -3.43 18.26
C GLY A 142 -11.69 -3.81 18.39
N ILE A 143 -10.73 -2.92 18.08
CA ILE A 143 -9.30 -3.21 18.19
C ILE A 143 -8.87 -3.19 19.63
N SER A 144 -8.38 -4.33 20.13
CA SER A 144 -7.97 -4.49 21.52
C SER A 144 -6.79 -3.60 21.90
N GLU A 145 -6.74 -3.20 23.18
CA GLU A 145 -5.61 -2.47 23.73
C GLU A 145 -4.27 -3.19 23.51
N GLU A 146 -4.28 -4.51 23.62
CA GLU A 146 -3.10 -5.34 23.42
C GLU A 146 -2.56 -5.21 21.99
N ALA A 147 -3.43 -5.30 20.96
CA ALA A 147 -3.06 -5.11 19.57
C ALA A 147 -2.51 -3.70 19.31
N GLN A 148 -3.17 -2.66 19.84
CA GLN A 148 -2.72 -1.28 19.75
C GLN A 148 -1.33 -1.09 20.39
N ARG A 149 -1.11 -1.65 21.57
CA ARG A 149 0.16 -1.56 22.30
C ARG A 149 1.29 -2.29 21.57
N GLN A 150 1.02 -3.48 21.02
CA GLN A 150 1.98 -4.24 20.23
C GLN A 150 2.46 -3.46 19.01
N MET A 151 1.56 -2.75 18.34
CA MET A 151 1.82 -1.96 17.15
C MET A 151 2.27 -0.53 17.44
N LYS A 152 2.42 -0.16 18.74
CA LYS A 152 2.86 1.16 19.17
C LYS A 152 1.94 2.30 18.69
N ILE A 153 0.65 2.01 18.59
CA ILE A 153 -0.36 3.00 18.19
C ILE A 153 -0.38 4.16 19.18
N GLY A 154 -0.47 5.38 18.65
CA GLY A 154 -0.59 6.61 19.42
C GLY A 154 -1.70 7.51 18.91
N TYR A 155 -1.73 8.73 19.44
CA TYR A 155 -2.70 9.75 19.02
C TYR A 155 -2.08 11.14 19.01
N ASP A 156 -2.16 11.81 17.87
CA ASP A 156 -1.82 13.22 17.72
C ASP A 156 -3.02 14.09 18.07
N ARG A 157 -2.94 14.78 19.22
CA ARG A 157 -4.02 15.65 19.73
C ARG A 157 -4.22 16.89 18.88
N ASN A 158 -3.14 17.43 18.29
CA ASN A 158 -3.19 18.65 17.49
C ASN A 158 -3.87 18.39 16.14
N ARG A 159 -3.50 17.29 15.50
CA ARG A 159 -4.05 16.89 14.20
C ARG A 159 -5.31 16.04 14.31
N GLN A 160 -5.72 15.66 15.54
CA GLN A 160 -6.85 14.75 15.80
C GLN A 160 -6.77 13.46 14.97
N ALA A 161 -5.61 12.84 15.00
CA ALA A 161 -5.31 11.68 14.18
C ALA A 161 -4.72 10.52 15.00
N VAL A 162 -5.13 9.30 14.69
CA VAL A 162 -4.45 8.10 15.16
C VAL A 162 -3.10 8.00 14.47
N VAL A 163 -2.07 7.70 15.24
CA VAL A 163 -0.68 7.57 14.81
C VAL A 163 -0.37 6.09 14.66
N ILE A 164 -0.05 5.66 13.45
CA ILE A 164 0.23 4.27 13.07
C ILE A 164 1.69 4.18 12.62
N PRO A 165 2.61 3.72 13.48
CA PRO A 165 4.02 3.64 13.15
C PRO A 165 4.32 2.48 12.17
N TRP A 166 5.20 2.72 11.21
CA TRP A 166 5.71 1.74 10.27
C TRP A 166 7.19 1.44 10.52
N PHE A 167 7.51 0.16 10.62
CA PHE A 167 8.85 -0.32 10.94
C PHE A 167 9.41 -1.14 9.77
N ASP A 168 10.72 -1.04 9.56
CA ASP A 168 11.43 -1.96 8.67
C ASP A 168 11.61 -3.35 9.35
N THR A 169 12.11 -4.32 8.61
CA THR A 169 12.34 -5.70 9.10
C THR A 169 13.27 -5.78 10.30
N ASN A 170 14.12 -4.77 10.52
CA ASN A 170 15.02 -4.66 11.67
C ASN A 170 14.35 -3.99 12.89
N GLY A 171 13.10 -3.59 12.78
CA GLY A 171 12.37 -2.91 13.85
C GLY A 171 12.72 -1.44 14.04
N ARG A 172 13.34 -0.80 13.03
CA ARG A 172 13.59 0.66 13.05
C ARG A 172 12.36 1.37 12.55
N LEU A 173 11.96 2.45 13.21
CA LEU A 173 10.87 3.32 12.77
C LEU A 173 11.26 3.98 11.45
N VAL A 174 10.49 3.79 10.39
CA VAL A 174 10.82 4.29 9.05
C VAL A 174 9.75 5.18 8.46
N ASN A 175 8.51 5.08 8.93
CA ASN A 175 7.43 6.00 8.58
C ASN A 175 6.39 6.03 9.68
N ILE A 176 5.49 7.00 9.62
CA ILE A 176 4.31 7.13 10.47
C ILE A 176 3.14 7.48 9.57
N LYS A 177 2.05 6.70 9.62
CA LYS A 177 0.76 7.03 9.02
C LYS A 177 -0.11 7.71 10.07
N TYR A 178 -0.67 8.82 9.70
CA TYR A 178 -1.65 9.56 10.50
C TYR A 178 -3.02 9.34 9.88
N ARG A 179 -4.01 8.93 10.67
CA ARG A 179 -5.37 8.74 10.22
C ARG A 179 -6.31 9.59 11.04
N LYS A 180 -7.06 10.48 10.39
CA LYS A 180 -8.09 11.29 11.07
C LYS A 180 -9.10 10.40 11.79
N THR A 181 -9.51 10.82 12.97
CA THR A 181 -10.57 10.15 13.73
C THR A 181 -11.96 10.51 13.22
N ARG A 182 -12.09 11.60 12.46
CA ARG A 182 -13.31 12.00 11.75
C ARG A 182 -13.01 12.01 10.26
N GLY A 183 -13.87 11.39 9.47
CA GLY A 183 -13.65 11.20 8.03
C GLY A 183 -12.68 10.07 7.74
N LYS A 184 -12.16 10.00 6.50
CA LYS A 184 -11.27 8.92 6.04
C LYS A 184 -9.84 9.40 5.75
N ALA A 185 -9.56 10.71 5.84
CA ALA A 185 -8.27 11.27 5.48
C ALA A 185 -7.12 10.65 6.27
N PHE A 186 -6.04 10.36 5.58
CA PHE A 186 -4.78 9.90 6.15
C PHE A 186 -3.61 10.51 5.38
N TRP A 187 -2.45 10.62 6.02
CA TRP A 187 -1.20 11.06 5.42
C TRP A 187 -0.01 10.36 6.08
N TYR A 188 1.16 10.52 5.48
CA TYR A 188 2.40 9.94 5.97
C TYR A 188 3.36 11.01 6.49
N GLU A 189 4.31 10.61 7.33
CA GLU A 189 5.37 11.49 7.81
C GLU A 189 6.26 11.92 6.63
N LYS A 190 6.48 13.26 6.48
CA LYS A 190 7.21 13.83 5.32
C LYS A 190 8.64 13.29 5.17
N ASP A 191 9.32 13.03 6.29
CA ASP A 191 10.69 12.49 6.30
C ASP A 191 10.70 10.95 6.30
N GLY A 192 9.54 10.30 6.29
CA GLY A 192 9.39 8.86 6.31
C GLY A 192 9.82 8.19 5.00
N LYS A 193 10.21 6.92 5.07
CA LYS A 193 10.41 6.09 3.89
C LYS A 193 9.07 5.81 3.23
N PRO A 194 8.99 5.79 1.89
CA PRO A 194 7.80 5.33 1.20
C PRO A 194 7.38 3.94 1.68
N ILE A 195 6.08 3.73 1.91
CA ILE A 195 5.57 2.45 2.40
C ILE A 195 5.43 1.39 1.31
N GLY A 196 5.57 1.78 0.05
CA GLY A 196 5.40 0.89 -1.10
C GLY A 196 6.22 -0.40 -1.05
N ASP A 197 7.37 -0.37 -0.39
CA ASP A 197 8.26 -1.52 -0.22
C ASP A 197 8.23 -2.09 1.22
N LEU A 198 7.29 -1.65 2.05
CA LEU A 198 7.18 -2.08 3.45
C LEU A 198 5.96 -2.99 3.64
N ILE A 199 6.02 -3.85 4.64
CA ILE A 199 4.91 -4.68 5.10
C ILE A 199 4.66 -4.35 6.56
N TYR A 200 3.44 -3.88 6.87
CA TYR A 200 3.05 -3.56 8.24
C TYR A 200 3.05 -4.81 9.12
N GLY A 201 3.66 -4.73 10.28
CA GLY A 201 3.74 -5.83 11.23
C GLY A 201 4.88 -6.83 11.01
N LEU A 202 5.55 -6.84 9.84
CA LEU A 202 6.55 -7.85 9.49
C LEU A 202 7.75 -7.88 10.45
N HIS A 203 8.18 -6.75 11.00
CA HIS A 203 9.23 -6.68 12.04
C HIS A 203 8.91 -7.52 13.28
N LEU A 204 7.63 -7.59 13.66
CA LEU A 204 7.19 -8.42 14.79
C LEU A 204 7.22 -9.90 14.42
N ALA A 205 6.91 -10.24 13.16
CA ALA A 205 7.02 -11.62 12.68
C ALA A 205 8.47 -12.14 12.80
N TYR A 206 9.44 -11.33 12.38
CA TYR A 206 10.86 -11.65 12.58
C TYR A 206 11.22 -11.80 14.06
N ARG A 207 10.85 -10.84 14.89
CA ARG A 207 11.23 -10.84 16.30
C ARG A 207 10.62 -11.98 17.11
N ARG A 208 9.40 -12.42 16.76
CA ARG A 208 8.63 -13.45 17.49
C ARG A 208 8.68 -14.82 16.83
N ASN A 209 9.41 -14.97 15.73
CA ASN A 209 9.49 -16.21 14.95
C ASN A 209 8.11 -16.73 14.51
N ILE A 210 7.25 -15.82 14.00
CA ILE A 210 5.88 -16.15 13.58
C ILE A 210 5.93 -17.02 12.32
N LYS A 211 5.27 -18.18 12.36
CA LYS A 211 5.23 -19.15 11.25
C LYS A 211 3.98 -19.02 10.37
N ARG A 212 2.87 -18.56 10.94
CA ARG A 212 1.60 -18.37 10.23
C ARG A 212 1.09 -16.95 10.45
N ALA A 213 0.68 -16.28 9.38
CA ALA A 213 0.14 -14.93 9.44
C ALA A 213 -1.01 -14.74 8.46
N VAL A 214 -1.91 -13.81 8.78
CA VAL A 214 -2.90 -13.28 7.84
C VAL A 214 -2.31 -12.07 7.14
N TYR A 215 -2.58 -11.91 5.85
CA TYR A 215 -2.14 -10.78 5.04
C TYR A 215 -3.36 -10.00 4.53
N CYS A 216 -3.48 -8.76 4.95
CA CYS A 216 -4.60 -7.85 4.65
C CYS A 216 -4.15 -6.66 3.80
N GLU A 217 -5.12 -5.85 3.34
CA GLU A 217 -4.83 -4.60 2.67
C GLU A 217 -4.43 -3.49 3.64
N ALA A 218 -5.24 -3.26 4.68
CA ALA A 218 -5.08 -2.15 5.60
C ALA A 218 -4.60 -2.57 7.00
N GLU A 219 -3.97 -1.61 7.69
CA GLU A 219 -3.41 -1.80 9.03
C GLU A 219 -4.48 -2.15 10.06
N ILE A 220 -5.71 -1.59 9.89
CA ILE A 220 -6.82 -1.85 10.82
C ILE A 220 -7.27 -3.31 10.72
N ASP A 221 -7.33 -3.88 9.50
CA ASP A 221 -7.68 -5.29 9.31
C ASP A 221 -6.63 -6.22 9.92
N ALA A 222 -5.35 -5.92 9.73
CA ALA A 222 -4.28 -6.66 10.39
C ALA A 222 -4.40 -6.62 11.92
N MET A 223 -4.71 -5.46 12.51
CA MET A 223 -4.95 -5.31 13.94
C MET A 223 -6.24 -6.00 14.40
N SER A 224 -7.25 -6.12 13.52
CA SER A 224 -8.46 -6.88 13.80
C SER A 224 -8.15 -8.35 14.01
N PHE A 225 -7.34 -8.96 13.14
CA PHE A 225 -6.85 -10.33 13.34
C PHE A 225 -5.97 -10.47 14.58
N MET A 226 -5.08 -9.50 14.85
CA MET A 226 -4.29 -9.51 16.10
C MET A 226 -5.19 -9.48 17.35
N THR A 227 -6.31 -8.76 17.29
CA THR A 227 -7.31 -8.73 18.37
C THR A 227 -7.99 -10.07 18.56
N ALA A 228 -8.19 -10.84 17.48
CA ALA A 228 -8.71 -12.20 17.52
C ALA A 228 -7.65 -13.27 17.89
N GLY A 229 -6.40 -12.84 18.17
CA GLY A 229 -5.32 -13.77 18.53
C GLY A 229 -4.57 -14.38 17.33
N VAL A 230 -4.87 -13.93 16.11
CA VAL A 230 -4.20 -14.35 14.87
C VAL A 230 -3.23 -13.24 14.42
N PHE A 231 -2.00 -13.59 14.06
CA PHE A 231 -1.01 -12.59 13.67
C PHE A 231 -1.35 -11.99 12.31
N GLY A 232 -1.54 -10.65 12.28
CA GLY A 232 -1.92 -9.90 11.08
C GLY A 232 -0.75 -9.10 10.50
N LEU A 233 -0.67 -9.08 9.18
CA LEU A 233 0.21 -8.24 8.36
C LEU A 233 -0.65 -7.39 7.43
N ALA A 234 -0.16 -6.19 7.03
CA ALA A 234 -0.86 -5.41 6.03
C ALA A 234 0.07 -4.91 4.92
N ASN A 235 -0.53 -4.81 3.72
CA ASN A 235 0.14 -4.30 2.53
C ASN A 235 0.36 -2.78 2.56
N GLY A 236 -0.57 -2.05 3.18
CA GLY A 236 -0.55 -0.59 3.26
C GLY A 236 -0.85 0.13 1.95
N GLY A 237 -1.45 -0.56 1.00
CA GLY A 237 -1.84 -0.04 -0.32
C GLY A 237 -2.20 -1.18 -1.26
N SER A 238 -2.62 -0.87 -2.49
CA SER A 238 -3.17 -1.83 -3.45
C SER A 238 -2.15 -2.66 -4.24
N SER A 239 -0.83 -2.43 -4.08
CA SER A 239 0.20 -3.11 -4.87
C SER A 239 1.15 -3.93 -4.02
N PHE A 240 1.38 -5.18 -4.44
CA PHE A 240 2.37 -6.07 -3.87
C PHE A 240 3.47 -6.34 -4.91
N ASN A 241 4.73 -6.16 -4.54
CA ASN A 241 5.86 -6.21 -5.46
C ASN A 241 6.91 -7.26 -5.06
N GLN A 242 7.94 -7.43 -5.92
CA GLN A 242 9.03 -8.38 -5.67
C GLN A 242 9.78 -8.08 -4.35
N ARG A 243 9.98 -6.79 -3.99
CA ARG A 243 10.70 -6.42 -2.75
C ARG A 243 9.94 -6.85 -1.50
N LYS A 244 8.60 -6.72 -1.49
CA LYS A 244 7.74 -7.24 -0.42
C LYS A 244 7.78 -8.78 -0.37
N ALA A 245 7.73 -9.43 -1.53
CA ALA A 245 7.85 -10.89 -1.62
C ALA A 245 9.18 -11.38 -1.04
N ASP A 246 10.29 -10.75 -1.40
CA ASP A 246 11.62 -11.11 -0.89
C ASP A 246 11.73 -10.95 0.63
N GLN A 247 11.08 -9.93 1.21
CA GLN A 247 11.02 -9.74 2.66
C GLN A 247 10.20 -10.84 3.34
N LEU A 248 9.07 -11.25 2.77
CA LEU A 248 8.27 -12.37 3.28
C LEU A 248 9.01 -13.69 3.18
N LEU A 249 9.64 -13.98 2.04
CA LEU A 249 10.37 -15.23 1.83
C LEU A 249 11.63 -15.36 2.73
N LYS A 250 12.19 -14.24 3.16
CA LYS A 250 13.30 -14.21 4.14
C LYS A 250 12.79 -14.24 5.58
N SER A 251 11.51 -14.04 5.81
CA SER A 251 10.91 -14.05 7.15
C SER A 251 10.70 -15.47 7.67
N PRO A 252 10.42 -15.64 8.96
CA PRO A 252 10.07 -16.96 9.52
C PRO A 252 8.73 -17.52 9.06
N ILE A 253 7.93 -16.76 8.27
CA ILE A 253 6.58 -17.13 7.88
C ILE A 253 6.62 -18.28 6.87
N GLU A 254 5.95 -19.36 7.20
CA GLU A 254 5.83 -20.59 6.40
C GLU A 254 4.44 -20.71 5.75
N GLU A 255 3.43 -20.08 6.37
CA GLU A 255 2.05 -20.04 5.87
C GLU A 255 1.49 -18.62 5.91
N LEU A 256 0.88 -18.20 4.80
CA LEU A 256 0.22 -16.90 4.65
C LEU A 256 -1.24 -17.12 4.25
N VAL A 257 -2.16 -16.66 5.08
CA VAL A 257 -3.59 -16.61 4.78
C VAL A 257 -3.91 -15.26 4.15
N ILE A 258 -4.28 -15.23 2.88
CA ILE A 258 -4.63 -14.00 2.17
C ILE A 258 -6.06 -13.64 2.49
N VAL A 259 -6.28 -12.48 3.11
CA VAL A 259 -7.61 -11.93 3.39
C VAL A 259 -7.64 -10.50 2.84
N ALA A 260 -7.99 -10.41 1.57
CA ALA A 260 -8.14 -9.16 0.84
C ALA A 260 -9.62 -8.77 0.75
N ASP A 261 -9.89 -7.48 0.57
CA ASP A 261 -11.24 -6.94 0.44
C ASP A 261 -11.98 -7.53 -0.77
N ASN A 262 -13.32 -7.48 -0.73
CA ASN A 262 -14.17 -8.00 -1.81
C ASN A 262 -14.40 -6.95 -2.90
N ASP A 263 -13.31 -6.35 -3.39
CA ASP A 263 -13.32 -5.33 -4.43
C ASP A 263 -12.21 -5.56 -5.47
N PRO A 264 -12.13 -4.80 -6.56
CA PRO A 264 -11.10 -4.96 -7.58
C PRO A 264 -9.66 -4.77 -7.06
N ALA A 265 -9.45 -3.94 -6.04
CA ALA A 265 -8.13 -3.73 -5.45
C ALA A 265 -7.67 -4.97 -4.67
N GLY A 266 -8.58 -5.57 -3.88
CA GLY A 266 -8.31 -6.81 -3.17
C GLY A 266 -8.09 -8.00 -4.08
N GLU A 267 -8.82 -8.09 -5.18
CA GLU A 267 -8.59 -9.14 -6.18
C GLU A 267 -7.22 -8.98 -6.87
N LYS A 268 -6.80 -7.74 -7.14
CA LYS A 268 -5.46 -7.43 -7.65
C LYS A 268 -4.38 -7.86 -6.65
N LEU A 269 -4.52 -7.47 -5.38
CA LEU A 269 -3.59 -7.85 -4.32
C LEU A 269 -3.46 -9.37 -4.20
N ARG A 270 -4.58 -10.10 -4.23
CA ARG A 270 -4.60 -11.57 -4.20
C ARG A 270 -3.81 -12.17 -5.35
N LYS A 271 -4.03 -11.70 -6.60
CA LYS A 271 -3.30 -12.17 -7.77
C LYS A 271 -1.80 -11.87 -7.71
N GLU A 272 -1.43 -10.71 -7.17
CA GLU A 272 -0.02 -10.36 -7.00
C GLU A 272 0.66 -11.23 -5.94
N LEU A 273 0.02 -11.47 -4.80
CA LEU A 273 0.52 -12.40 -3.77
C LEU A 273 0.70 -13.82 -4.34
N GLU A 274 -0.28 -14.34 -5.06
CA GLU A 274 -0.18 -15.64 -5.74
C GLU A 274 0.97 -15.66 -6.74
N LYS A 275 1.10 -14.63 -7.56
CA LYS A 275 2.17 -14.53 -8.58
C LYS A 275 3.57 -14.63 -7.97
N TYR A 276 3.80 -13.93 -6.87
CA TYR A 276 5.15 -13.82 -6.29
C TYR A 276 5.48 -14.93 -5.28
N LEU A 277 4.48 -15.49 -4.59
CA LEU A 277 4.68 -16.37 -3.44
C LEU A 277 4.20 -17.80 -3.66
N ASN A 278 3.31 -18.08 -4.65
CA ASN A 278 2.77 -19.41 -4.87
C ASN A 278 3.89 -20.41 -5.21
N GLY A 279 3.87 -21.55 -4.53
CA GLY A 279 4.92 -22.58 -4.63
C GLY A 279 6.20 -22.29 -3.83
N LYS A 280 6.31 -21.13 -3.16
CA LYS A 280 7.47 -20.76 -2.33
C LYS A 280 7.16 -20.82 -0.84
N ILE A 281 5.94 -20.45 -0.45
CA ILE A 281 5.38 -20.62 0.89
C ILE A 281 3.98 -21.19 0.77
N ARG A 282 3.41 -21.71 1.85
CA ARG A 282 2.02 -22.15 1.86
C ARG A 282 1.08 -20.94 1.80
N LEU A 283 0.26 -20.88 0.75
CA LEU A 283 -0.76 -19.85 0.58
C LEU A 283 -2.15 -20.45 0.73
N THR A 284 -3.01 -19.73 1.47
CA THR A 284 -4.43 -20.05 1.58
C THR A 284 -5.23 -18.75 1.40
N ASN A 285 -6.45 -18.85 0.88
CA ASN A 285 -7.37 -17.74 0.71
C ASN A 285 -8.46 -17.80 1.76
N GLY A 286 -8.51 -16.79 2.65
CA GLY A 286 -9.62 -16.55 3.55
C GLY A 286 -10.64 -15.62 2.91
N CYS A 287 -11.93 -15.87 3.15
CA CYS A 287 -13.02 -15.07 2.58
C CYS A 287 -13.79 -14.34 3.68
N VAL A 288 -13.91 -13.03 3.56
CA VAL A 288 -14.77 -12.21 4.41
C VAL A 288 -16.16 -12.18 3.77
N SER A 289 -16.95 -13.25 4.02
CA SER A 289 -18.30 -13.36 3.43
C SER A 289 -19.31 -12.46 4.15
N GLY A 290 -20.03 -11.63 3.40
CA GLY A 290 -21.11 -10.80 3.93
C GLY A 290 -20.68 -9.49 4.57
N TYR A 291 -19.37 -9.19 4.61
CA TYR A 291 -18.81 -7.94 5.15
C TYR A 291 -17.87 -7.30 4.13
N LYS A 292 -17.68 -6.00 4.25
CA LYS A 292 -16.80 -5.25 3.39
C LYS A 292 -15.33 -5.65 3.61
N ASP A 293 -14.92 -5.67 4.87
CA ASP A 293 -13.54 -5.91 5.32
C ASP A 293 -13.52 -6.70 6.64
N ALA A 294 -12.34 -7.11 7.06
CA ALA A 294 -12.17 -7.90 8.29
C ALA A 294 -12.53 -7.10 9.55
N ASN A 295 -12.34 -5.79 9.54
CA ASN A 295 -12.72 -4.97 10.69
C ASN A 295 -14.23 -4.90 10.87
N GLU A 296 -15.01 -4.80 9.79
CA GLU A 296 -16.48 -4.85 9.87
C GLU A 296 -16.96 -6.19 10.43
N ALA A 297 -16.36 -7.31 10.00
CA ALA A 297 -16.67 -8.63 10.54
C ALA A 297 -16.37 -8.71 12.04
N LEU A 298 -15.23 -8.18 12.50
CA LEU A 298 -14.88 -8.12 13.92
C LEU A 298 -15.93 -7.35 14.74
N VAL A 299 -16.34 -6.16 14.25
CA VAL A 299 -17.28 -5.28 14.98
C VAL A 299 -18.65 -5.90 15.09
N LYS A 300 -19.13 -6.59 14.03
CA LYS A 300 -20.49 -7.14 13.96
C LYS A 300 -20.61 -8.53 14.60
N GLU A 301 -19.62 -9.41 14.39
CA GLU A 301 -19.69 -10.82 14.76
C GLU A 301 -18.68 -11.21 15.85
N GLY A 302 -17.73 -10.32 16.15
CA GLY A 302 -16.72 -10.60 17.16
C GLY A 302 -15.52 -11.41 16.65
N LYS A 303 -14.65 -11.81 17.57
CA LYS A 303 -13.35 -12.46 17.27
C LYS A 303 -13.50 -13.82 16.59
N ASP A 304 -14.52 -14.58 16.92
CA ASP A 304 -14.73 -15.95 16.42
C ASP A 304 -14.96 -15.96 14.91
N SER A 305 -15.57 -14.88 14.34
CA SER A 305 -15.75 -14.74 12.90
C SER A 305 -14.40 -14.68 12.18
N LEU A 306 -13.44 -13.92 12.72
CA LEU A 306 -12.09 -13.81 12.14
C LEU A 306 -11.29 -15.11 12.27
N ILE A 307 -11.41 -15.82 13.38
CA ILE A 307 -10.82 -17.13 13.58
C ILE A 307 -11.38 -18.12 12.54
N SER A 308 -12.70 -18.12 12.35
CA SER A 308 -13.37 -18.95 11.36
C SER A 308 -12.92 -18.70 9.92
N ILE A 309 -12.67 -17.43 9.54
CA ILE A 309 -12.10 -17.07 8.22
C ILE A 309 -10.75 -17.76 8.02
N VAL A 310 -9.91 -17.79 9.05
CA VAL A 310 -8.57 -18.37 8.99
C VAL A 310 -8.60 -19.90 8.99
N ASP A 311 -9.49 -20.49 9.76
CA ASP A 311 -9.62 -21.95 9.88
C ASP A 311 -10.26 -22.57 8.64
N ASN A 312 -11.15 -21.86 7.98
CA ASN A 312 -11.81 -22.28 6.74
C ASN A 312 -11.10 -21.77 5.46
N ALA A 313 -9.87 -21.23 5.59
CA ALA A 313 -9.14 -20.75 4.44
C ALA A 313 -8.76 -21.86 3.46
N GLU A 314 -9.07 -21.68 2.19
CA GLU A 314 -8.84 -22.66 1.14
C GLU A 314 -7.41 -22.57 0.56
N PRO A 315 -6.74 -23.71 0.31
CA PRO A 315 -5.42 -23.69 -0.31
C PRO A 315 -5.43 -23.07 -1.70
N VAL A 316 -4.47 -22.20 -1.98
CA VAL A 316 -4.23 -21.68 -3.34
C VAL A 316 -3.68 -22.81 -4.21
N ARG A 317 -4.37 -23.08 -5.33
CA ARG A 317 -3.97 -24.14 -6.26
C ARG A 317 -2.69 -23.76 -7.02
N LEU A 318 -1.74 -24.67 -7.09
CA LEU A 318 -0.56 -24.53 -7.94
C LEU A 318 -0.97 -24.57 -9.40
N LYS A 319 -0.71 -23.49 -10.15
CA LYS A 319 -0.81 -23.50 -11.61
C LYS A 319 0.49 -24.05 -12.19
N LEU A 320 0.52 -25.32 -12.55
CA LEU A 320 1.62 -25.91 -13.32
C LEU A 320 1.56 -25.35 -14.74
N ILE A 321 2.47 -24.44 -15.09
CA ILE A 321 2.67 -24.00 -16.46
C ILE A 321 3.59 -25.02 -17.11
N TYR A 322 3.03 -25.91 -17.93
CA TYR A 322 3.82 -26.77 -18.80
C TYR A 322 4.46 -25.90 -19.90
N VAL A 323 5.73 -25.59 -19.77
CA VAL A 323 6.51 -25.03 -20.86
C VAL A 323 6.84 -26.21 -21.79
N ASN A 324 6.04 -26.39 -22.84
CA ASN A 324 6.42 -27.29 -23.92
C ASN A 324 7.67 -26.72 -24.60
N SER A 325 8.84 -27.19 -24.21
CA SER A 325 10.05 -27.02 -24.99
C SER A 325 9.90 -27.86 -26.24
N ARG A 326 9.30 -27.30 -27.28
CA ARG A 326 9.47 -27.86 -28.64
C ARG A 326 10.94 -27.70 -28.99
N SER A 327 11.68 -28.79 -28.90
CA SER A 327 12.96 -28.89 -29.59
C SER A 327 12.70 -28.72 -31.07
N ASP A 328 13.16 -27.61 -31.64
CA ASP A 328 13.27 -27.43 -33.10
C ASP A 328 14.28 -28.47 -33.64
N GLY A 329 13.76 -29.63 -33.98
CA GLY A 329 14.49 -30.59 -34.79
C GLY A 329 14.61 -30.05 -36.19
N ARG A 330 15.73 -29.41 -36.52
CA ARG A 330 16.16 -29.18 -37.90
C ARG A 330 16.31 -30.54 -38.56
N ARG A 331 15.39 -30.88 -39.47
CA ARG A 331 15.61 -31.92 -40.44
C ARG A 331 16.58 -31.36 -41.50
N GLU A 332 17.78 -31.87 -41.51
CA GLU A 332 18.67 -31.77 -42.68
C GLU A 332 18.06 -32.59 -43.81
N ASP A 333 17.54 -31.91 -44.84
CA ASP A 333 17.19 -32.53 -46.11
C ASP A 333 18.49 -32.83 -46.86
N THR A 334 18.97 -34.07 -46.79
CA THR A 334 19.94 -34.62 -47.71
C THR A 334 19.24 -34.93 -49.03
N LYS A 335 19.52 -34.14 -50.07
CA LYS A 335 19.18 -34.46 -51.44
C LYS A 335 20.07 -35.62 -51.93
N PRO A 336 19.50 -36.66 -52.59
CA PRO A 336 20.31 -37.63 -53.30
C PRO A 336 20.76 -37.05 -54.62
N SER A 337 22.02 -37.24 -54.91
CA SER A 337 22.69 -37.00 -56.20
C SER A 337 22.11 -37.89 -57.27
N ARG A 338 21.72 -37.28 -58.44
CA ARG A 338 21.93 -37.75 -59.80
C ARG A 338 22.00 -36.55 -60.71
#